data_899818c4006009042c790b4a351aca92
#
_entry.id   899818c4006009042c790b4a351aca92
#
_cell.length_a   1.000
_cell.length_b   1.000
_cell.length_c   1.000
_cell.angle_alpha   90.00
_cell.angle_beta   90.00
_cell.angle_gamma   90.00
#
_symmetry.space_group_name_H-M   'P 1'
#
loop_
_entity.id
_entity.type
_entity.pdbx_description
1 polymer ?
#
loop_
_entity_poly.entity_id
_entity_poly.type
_entity_poly.pdbx_seq_one_letter_code
_entity_poly.pdbx_strand_id
1 'polypeptide(L)'
;FVVVIISGASVWYIINKSLTEKEYQQNLKEFVLESGKASMALAYICEDLRSIWHDYIFEDKEYFINSSGTFTRYCYDGDEYCSNFSEAVNRKIRWNEKNLPSTILESYEKAKRLYKEMTPPISRYKDIHVYIKQMFKAMERLHELSHNPTGNLSTYSSECNSAVTEYTSALSDLTNESNIDFSEINSNTSEDDDEFSD
;
A
#
# COMPACT_ATOMS: atom_id res chain seq x y z
N PHE A 1 14.78 36.79 28.00
CA PHE A 1 15.50 35.49 27.95
C PHE A 1 14.68 34.31 28.48
N VAL A 2 13.79 34.53 29.47
CA VAL A 2 12.95 33.48 30.07
C VAL A 2 11.89 32.94 29.09
N VAL A 3 11.37 33.77 28.20
CA VAL A 3 10.31 33.37 27.22
C VAL A 3 10.84 32.40 26.14
N VAL A 4 12.11 32.52 25.72
CA VAL A 4 12.75 31.63 24.72
C VAL A 4 13.02 30.24 25.28
N ILE A 5 13.34 30.14 26.60
CA ILE A 5 13.59 28.86 27.25
C ILE A 5 12.28 28.06 27.42
N ILE A 6 11.16 28.72 27.73
CA ILE A 6 9.85 28.06 27.85
C ILE A 6 9.38 27.52 26.49
N SER A 7 9.57 28.28 25.41
CA SER A 7 9.22 27.81 24.05
C SER A 7 10.12 26.66 23.59
N GLY A 8 11.41 26.70 23.93
CA GLY A 8 12.36 25.64 23.63
C GLY A 8 12.06 24.33 24.38
N ALA A 9 11.71 24.42 25.66
CA ALA A 9 11.33 23.27 26.48
C ALA A 9 10.01 22.63 26.03
N SER A 10 9.05 23.45 25.61
CA SER A 10 7.76 22.96 25.09
C SER A 10 7.91 22.31 23.72
N VAL A 11 8.71 22.85 22.84
CA VAL A 11 9.03 22.23 21.53
C VAL A 11 9.84 20.95 21.74
N TRP A 12 10.82 20.95 22.63
CA TRP A 12 11.61 19.78 22.98
C TRP A 12 10.74 18.67 23.61
N TYR A 13 9.79 19.02 24.48
CA TYR A 13 8.83 18.08 25.07
C TYR A 13 7.88 17.46 24.04
N ILE A 14 7.42 18.25 23.08
CA ILE A 14 6.57 17.74 21.98
C ILE A 14 7.35 16.82 21.04
N ILE A 15 8.61 17.14 20.77
CA ILE A 15 9.49 16.34 19.90
C ILE A 15 9.92 15.03 20.58
N ASN A 16 10.01 15.01 21.91
CA ASN A 16 10.50 13.87 22.70
C ASN A 16 9.42 13.10 23.48
N LYS A 17 8.15 13.26 23.14
CA LYS A 17 7.13 12.38 23.71
C LYS A 17 7.33 10.96 23.13
N SER A 18 8.16 10.16 23.81
CA SER A 18 8.26 8.72 23.50
C SER A 18 6.91 8.06 23.80
N LEU A 19 6.46 7.20 22.89
CA LEU A 19 5.30 6.34 23.11
C LEU A 19 5.52 5.47 24.35
N THR A 20 4.46 5.27 25.13
CA THR A 20 4.46 4.21 26.14
C THR A 20 4.51 2.85 25.44
N GLU A 21 4.90 1.82 26.16
CA GLU A 21 4.91 0.45 25.61
C GLU A 21 3.54 0.04 25.08
N LYS A 22 2.47 0.35 25.81
CA LYS A 22 1.10 0.05 25.42
C LYS A 22 0.68 0.79 24.14
N GLU A 23 0.99 2.08 24.05
CA GLU A 23 0.72 2.87 22.85
C GLU A 23 1.51 2.35 21.65
N TYR A 24 2.77 1.96 21.84
CA TYR A 24 3.58 1.38 20.78
C TYR A 24 2.99 0.06 20.26
N GLN A 25 2.57 -0.84 21.16
CA GLN A 25 1.94 -2.11 20.78
C GLN A 25 0.63 -1.88 20.03
N GLN A 26 -0.19 -0.93 20.47
CA GLN A 26 -1.43 -0.59 19.81
C GLN A 26 -1.17 -0.04 18.39
N ASN A 27 -0.23 0.91 18.26
CA ASN A 27 0.15 1.47 16.98
C ASN A 27 0.74 0.41 16.04
N LEU A 28 1.46 -0.57 16.59
CA LEU A 28 2.03 -1.66 15.80
C LEU A 28 0.94 -2.60 15.26
N LYS A 29 -0.01 -3.00 16.09
CA LYS A 29 -1.16 -3.81 15.64
C LYS A 29 -1.93 -3.07 14.54
N GLU A 30 -2.21 -1.81 14.76
CA GLU A 30 -2.94 -0.98 13.81
C GLU A 30 -2.14 -0.73 12.51
N PHE A 31 -0.81 -0.54 12.62
CA PHE A 31 0.07 -0.45 11.45
C PHE A 31 0.06 -1.74 10.62
N VAL A 32 0.13 -2.91 11.25
CA VAL A 32 0.07 -4.20 10.55
C VAL A 32 -1.26 -4.34 9.79
N LEU A 33 -2.37 -4.01 10.43
CA LEU A 33 -3.69 -4.06 9.80
C LEU A 33 -3.79 -3.11 8.60
N GLU A 34 -3.48 -1.84 8.80
CA GLU A 34 -3.68 -0.81 7.77
C GLU A 34 -2.66 -0.93 6.63
N SER A 35 -1.40 -1.25 6.94
CA SER A 35 -0.41 -1.51 5.89
C SER A 35 -0.71 -2.78 5.11
N GLY A 36 -1.32 -3.79 5.74
CA GLY A 36 -1.80 -5.01 5.08
C GLY A 36 -2.89 -4.72 4.06
N LYS A 37 -3.95 -4.00 4.48
CA LYS A 37 -5.04 -3.55 3.58
C LYS A 37 -4.50 -2.75 2.40
N ALA A 38 -3.66 -1.75 2.69
CA ALA A 38 -3.08 -0.91 1.66
C ALA A 38 -2.19 -1.71 0.69
N SER A 39 -1.29 -2.55 1.20
CA SER A 39 -0.37 -3.33 0.37
C SER A 39 -1.09 -4.34 -0.53
N MET A 40 -2.12 -4.99 -0.03
CA MET A 40 -2.92 -5.94 -0.81
C MET A 40 -3.65 -5.23 -1.96
N ALA A 41 -4.28 -4.10 -1.70
CA ALA A 41 -4.97 -3.32 -2.72
C ALA A 41 -4.01 -2.74 -3.77
N LEU A 42 -2.87 -2.20 -3.34
CA LEU A 42 -1.84 -1.69 -4.24
C LEU A 42 -1.21 -2.79 -5.10
N ALA A 43 -1.00 -3.99 -4.54
CA ALA A 43 -0.56 -5.16 -5.29
C ALA A 43 -1.58 -5.58 -6.36
N TYR A 44 -2.87 -5.52 -6.04
CA TYR A 44 -3.93 -5.78 -7.01
C TYR A 44 -3.92 -4.76 -8.16
N ILE A 45 -3.72 -3.46 -7.87
CA ILE A 45 -3.57 -2.44 -8.92
C ILE A 45 -2.34 -2.71 -9.78
N CYS A 46 -1.22 -3.10 -9.19
CA CYS A 46 -0.02 -3.47 -9.94
C CYS A 46 -0.28 -4.66 -10.88
N GLU A 47 -1.05 -5.64 -10.43
CA GLU A 47 -1.45 -6.79 -11.25
C GLU A 47 -2.34 -6.39 -12.42
N ASP A 48 -3.30 -5.50 -12.19
CA ASP A 48 -4.14 -4.95 -13.24
C ASP A 48 -3.32 -4.22 -14.31
N LEU A 49 -2.36 -3.38 -13.90
CA LEU A 49 -1.47 -2.68 -14.82
C LEU A 49 -0.56 -3.64 -15.58
N ARG A 50 -0.08 -4.71 -14.93
CA ARG A 50 0.69 -5.79 -15.56
C ARG A 50 -0.14 -6.51 -16.63
N SER A 51 -1.40 -6.78 -16.37
CA SER A 51 -2.31 -7.40 -17.34
C SER A 51 -2.50 -6.54 -18.59
N ILE A 52 -2.70 -5.22 -18.44
CA ILE A 52 -2.76 -4.30 -19.58
C ILE A 52 -1.47 -4.36 -20.41
N TRP A 53 -0.34 -4.40 -19.75
CA TRP A 53 0.96 -4.47 -20.43
C TRP A 53 1.17 -5.77 -21.17
N HIS A 54 0.78 -6.88 -20.54
CA HIS A 54 0.82 -8.21 -21.15
C HIS A 54 -0.06 -8.26 -22.39
N ASP A 55 -1.30 -7.85 -22.28
CA ASP A 55 -2.27 -7.89 -23.37
C ASP A 55 -1.83 -7.00 -24.54
N TYR A 56 -1.26 -5.82 -24.26
CA TYR A 56 -0.74 -4.95 -25.31
C TYR A 56 0.42 -5.58 -26.11
N ILE A 57 1.25 -6.40 -25.46
CA ILE A 57 2.44 -7.01 -26.10
C ILE A 57 2.06 -8.29 -26.86
N PHE A 58 1.19 -9.13 -26.29
CA PHE A 58 0.95 -10.50 -26.73
C PHE A 58 -0.41 -10.69 -27.41
N GLU A 59 -1.37 -9.82 -27.14
CA GLU A 59 -2.67 -9.83 -27.79
C GLU A 59 -2.64 -8.96 -29.06
N ASP A 60 -3.54 -9.29 -30.02
CA ASP A 60 -3.59 -8.54 -31.28
C ASP A 60 -4.04 -7.08 -31.01
N LYS A 61 -3.32 -6.10 -31.60
CA LYS A 61 -3.63 -4.68 -31.44
C LYS A 61 -5.04 -4.31 -31.90
N GLU A 62 -5.63 -5.08 -32.83
CA GLU A 62 -7.03 -4.95 -33.23
C GLU A 62 -7.99 -5.23 -32.08
N TYR A 63 -7.56 -6.05 -31.12
CA TYR A 63 -8.32 -6.32 -29.90
C TYR A 63 -8.48 -5.06 -29.06
N PHE A 64 -7.49 -4.20 -29.02
CA PHE A 64 -7.57 -2.88 -28.36
C PHE A 64 -8.44 -1.87 -29.12
N ILE A 65 -8.80 -2.13 -30.34
CA ILE A 65 -9.49 -1.17 -31.21
C ILE A 65 -10.95 -1.56 -31.51
N ASN A 66 -11.33 -2.84 -31.49
CA ASN A 66 -12.56 -3.29 -32.15
C ASN A 66 -13.56 -4.11 -31.33
N SER A 67 -13.34 -4.46 -30.06
CA SER A 67 -14.30 -5.27 -29.31
C SER A 67 -14.92 -4.53 -28.13
N SER A 68 -16.21 -4.29 -28.21
CA SER A 68 -16.98 -3.54 -27.20
C SER A 68 -17.14 -4.25 -25.85
N GLY A 69 -16.84 -5.56 -25.75
CA GLY A 69 -17.10 -6.33 -24.55
C GLY A 69 -15.93 -6.47 -23.59
N THR A 70 -14.73 -6.64 -24.13
CA THR A 70 -13.54 -6.92 -23.30
C THR A 70 -12.76 -5.66 -22.97
N PHE A 71 -12.98 -4.63 -23.73
CA PHE A 71 -12.27 -3.34 -23.65
C PHE A 71 -12.80 -2.36 -22.65
N THR A 72 -14.02 -2.48 -22.21
CA THR A 72 -14.51 -1.79 -21.03
C THR A 72 -13.60 -2.01 -19.82
N ARG A 73 -12.82 -3.07 -19.83
CA ARG A 73 -11.85 -3.37 -18.78
C ARG A 73 -10.63 -2.41 -18.74
N TYR A 74 -10.24 -1.85 -19.88
CA TYR A 74 -9.03 -1.03 -20.01
C TYR A 74 -9.27 0.40 -20.51
N CYS A 75 -10.43 0.67 -21.13
CA CYS A 75 -10.81 1.97 -21.65
C CYS A 75 -12.06 2.51 -20.92
N TYR A 76 -11.94 2.78 -19.66
CA TYR A 76 -13.04 3.02 -18.73
C TYR A 76 -13.82 4.34 -18.88
N ASP A 77 -13.44 5.25 -19.74
CA ASP A 77 -14.11 6.54 -19.89
C ASP A 77 -15.09 6.61 -21.08
N GLY A 78 -15.90 5.55 -21.29
CA GLY A 78 -16.93 5.54 -22.31
C GLY A 78 -16.44 5.01 -23.66
N ASP A 79 -17.13 5.32 -24.73
CA ASP A 79 -16.97 4.73 -26.08
C ASP A 79 -15.67 5.11 -26.83
N GLU A 80 -14.71 5.75 -26.18
CA GLU A 80 -13.44 6.13 -26.81
C GLU A 80 -12.36 5.06 -26.62
N TYR A 81 -11.79 4.63 -27.75
CA TYR A 81 -10.69 3.66 -27.78
C TYR A 81 -9.36 4.27 -27.33
N CYS A 82 -8.50 3.47 -26.69
CA CYS A 82 -7.14 3.88 -26.41
C CYS A 82 -6.30 3.83 -27.70
N SER A 83 -5.67 4.92 -28.05
CA SER A 83 -4.87 5.03 -29.27
C SER A 83 -3.52 4.30 -29.18
N ASN A 84 -3.04 4.08 -27.96
CA ASN A 84 -1.76 3.45 -27.69
C ASN A 84 -1.66 2.94 -26.24
N PHE A 85 -0.59 2.18 -25.96
CA PHE A 85 -0.30 1.62 -24.64
C PHE A 85 -0.27 2.66 -23.50
N SER A 86 0.43 3.76 -23.72
CA SER A 86 0.56 4.79 -22.67
C SER A 86 -0.79 5.39 -22.30
N GLU A 87 -1.68 5.54 -23.27
CA GLU A 87 -3.04 6.01 -23.02
C GLU A 87 -3.84 5.00 -22.21
N ALA A 88 -3.75 3.69 -22.54
CA ALA A 88 -4.44 2.63 -21.81
C ALA A 88 -3.99 2.59 -20.34
N VAL A 89 -2.70 2.63 -20.08
CA VAL A 89 -2.13 2.66 -18.73
C VAL A 89 -2.59 3.91 -17.96
N ASN A 90 -2.48 5.08 -18.56
CA ASN A 90 -2.87 6.33 -17.92
C ASN A 90 -4.38 6.40 -17.62
N ARG A 91 -5.23 5.85 -18.49
CA ARG A 91 -6.68 5.75 -18.24
C ARG A 91 -6.96 4.82 -17.08
N LYS A 92 -6.27 3.67 -16.98
CA LYS A 92 -6.45 2.75 -15.86
C LYS A 92 -6.00 3.36 -14.54
N ILE A 93 -4.88 4.06 -14.53
CA ILE A 93 -4.42 4.77 -13.32
C ILE A 93 -5.49 5.78 -12.86
N ARG A 94 -5.98 6.65 -13.74
CA ARG A 94 -7.05 7.61 -13.41
C ARG A 94 -8.35 6.92 -12.98
N TRP A 95 -8.69 5.80 -13.61
CA TRP A 95 -9.86 5.02 -13.20
C TRP A 95 -9.68 4.47 -11.78
N ASN A 96 -8.52 3.89 -11.47
CA ASN A 96 -8.21 3.41 -10.14
C ASN A 96 -8.29 4.53 -9.11
N GLU A 97 -7.66 5.69 -9.37
CA GLU A 97 -7.73 6.86 -8.49
C GLU A 97 -9.16 7.32 -8.20
N LYS A 98 -10.05 7.23 -9.19
CA LYS A 98 -11.45 7.65 -9.06
C LYS A 98 -12.34 6.60 -8.38
N ASN A 99 -12.06 5.31 -8.58
CA ASN A 99 -12.94 4.22 -8.19
C ASN A 99 -12.39 3.35 -7.05
N LEU A 100 -11.16 3.57 -6.63
CA LEU A 100 -10.64 2.96 -5.42
C LEU A 100 -11.48 3.41 -4.22
N PRO A 101 -11.89 2.47 -3.35
CA PRO A 101 -12.51 2.85 -2.09
C PRO A 101 -11.61 3.83 -1.33
N SER A 102 -12.17 4.94 -0.84
CA SER A 102 -11.42 5.93 -0.04
C SER A 102 -10.71 5.28 1.15
N THR A 103 -11.27 4.19 1.67
CA THR A 103 -10.70 3.39 2.75
C THR A 103 -9.29 2.87 2.46
N ILE A 104 -8.94 2.60 1.20
CA ILE A 104 -7.59 2.12 0.83
C ILE A 104 -6.56 3.25 0.95
N LEU A 105 -6.90 4.44 0.42
CA LEU A 105 -6.04 5.61 0.57
C LEU A 105 -5.93 6.04 2.04
N GLU A 106 -7.02 5.96 2.78
CA GLU A 106 -7.06 6.21 4.23
C GLU A 106 -6.15 5.22 4.98
N SER A 107 -6.21 3.91 4.65
CA SER A 107 -5.34 2.89 5.23
C SER A 107 -3.86 3.15 4.93
N TYR A 108 -3.53 3.52 3.70
CA TYR A 108 -2.16 3.89 3.33
C TYR A 108 -1.63 5.10 4.12
N GLU A 109 -2.38 6.19 4.17
CA GLU A 109 -1.99 7.39 4.92
C GLU A 109 -1.95 7.13 6.44
N LYS A 110 -2.85 6.30 6.96
CA LYS A 110 -2.84 5.88 8.35
C LYS A 110 -1.62 5.05 8.69
N ALA A 111 -1.26 4.08 7.85
CA ALA A 111 -0.03 3.29 8.02
C ALA A 111 1.22 4.18 8.02
N LYS A 112 1.30 5.16 7.12
CA LYS A 112 2.41 6.14 7.10
C LYS A 112 2.51 6.94 8.40
N ARG A 113 1.39 7.41 8.91
CA ARG A 113 1.35 8.15 10.18
C ARG A 113 1.81 7.28 11.33
N LEU A 114 1.27 6.06 11.46
CA LEU A 114 1.64 5.13 12.52
C LEU A 114 3.12 4.76 12.48
N TYR A 115 3.68 4.52 11.30
CA TYR A 115 5.12 4.30 11.14
C TYR A 115 5.95 5.47 11.65
N LYS A 116 5.56 6.71 11.34
CA LYS A 116 6.26 7.92 11.83
C LYS A 116 6.18 8.05 13.35
N GLU A 117 5.02 7.75 13.93
CA GLU A 117 4.82 7.80 15.38
C GLU A 117 5.66 6.76 16.12
N MET A 118 5.87 5.58 15.50
CA MET A 118 6.72 4.51 16.06
C MET A 118 8.22 4.71 15.79
N THR A 119 8.62 5.77 15.09
CA THR A 119 10.02 6.04 14.72
C THR A 119 10.53 7.31 15.41
N PRO A 120 11.58 7.24 16.25
CA PRO A 120 12.39 6.05 16.57
C PRO A 120 11.68 5.07 17.49
N PRO A 121 11.99 3.75 17.40
CA PRO A 121 11.37 2.76 18.26
C PRO A 121 11.79 2.91 19.73
N ILE A 122 10.89 2.54 20.64
CA ILE A 122 11.27 2.38 22.04
C ILE A 122 12.22 1.19 22.21
N SER A 123 13.07 1.22 23.25
CA SER A 123 14.21 0.30 23.38
C SER A 123 13.84 -1.17 23.28
N ARG A 124 12.67 -1.56 23.80
CA ARG A 124 12.19 -2.95 23.80
C ARG A 124 11.91 -3.49 22.38
N TYR A 125 11.53 -2.62 21.43
CA TYR A 125 11.09 -3.02 20.08
C TYR A 125 12.11 -2.68 18.98
N LYS A 126 13.35 -2.35 19.36
CA LYS A 126 14.40 -2.01 18.40
C LYS A 126 14.67 -3.14 17.41
N ASP A 127 14.70 -4.37 17.90
CA ASP A 127 15.09 -5.53 17.10
C ASP A 127 14.01 -5.85 16.05
N ILE A 128 12.73 -5.76 16.41
CA ILE A 128 11.62 -6.00 15.48
C ILE A 128 11.30 -4.79 14.60
N HIS A 129 11.79 -3.60 14.92
CA HIS A 129 11.54 -2.38 14.13
C HIS A 129 12.14 -2.46 12.72
N VAL A 130 13.13 -3.32 12.50
CA VAL A 130 13.68 -3.58 11.15
C VAL A 130 12.61 -4.14 10.23
N TYR A 131 11.77 -5.04 10.70
CA TYR A 131 10.67 -5.63 9.92
C TYR A 131 9.56 -4.62 9.63
N ILE A 132 9.21 -3.79 10.62
CA ILE A 132 8.25 -2.68 10.45
C ILE A 132 8.73 -1.73 9.34
N LYS A 133 10.03 -1.40 9.34
CA LYS A 133 10.64 -0.56 8.31
C LYS A 133 10.64 -1.23 6.93
N GLN A 134 10.87 -2.54 6.87
CA GLN A 134 10.82 -3.29 5.61
C GLN A 134 9.40 -3.33 5.04
N MET A 135 8.39 -3.64 5.87
CA MET A 135 6.98 -3.60 5.49
C MET A 135 6.60 -2.22 4.96
N PHE A 136 6.96 -1.16 5.68
CA PHE A 136 6.69 0.21 5.26
C PHE A 136 7.31 0.53 3.89
N LYS A 137 8.57 0.19 3.67
CA LYS A 137 9.26 0.42 2.39
C LYS A 137 8.64 -0.36 1.24
N ALA A 138 8.25 -1.61 1.50
CA ALA A 138 7.61 -2.44 0.49
C ALA A 138 6.23 -1.88 0.09
N MET A 139 5.44 -1.41 1.06
CA MET A 139 4.17 -0.71 0.82
C MET A 139 4.37 0.60 0.02
N GLU A 140 5.36 1.43 0.37
CA GLU A 140 5.71 2.64 -0.38
C GLU A 140 6.09 2.31 -1.83
N ARG A 141 6.84 1.22 -2.04
CA ARG A 141 7.22 0.79 -3.39
C ARG A 141 6.01 0.33 -4.21
N LEU A 142 5.09 -0.44 -3.61
CA LEU A 142 3.84 -0.81 -4.27
C LEU A 142 3.01 0.42 -4.65
N HIS A 143 2.95 1.40 -3.76
CA HIS A 143 2.26 2.66 -4.05
C HIS A 143 2.89 3.40 -5.24
N GLU A 144 4.22 3.50 -5.30
CA GLU A 144 4.92 4.10 -6.43
C GLU A 144 4.63 3.36 -7.74
N LEU A 145 4.77 2.03 -7.73
CA LEU A 145 4.52 1.19 -8.92
C LEU A 145 3.07 1.25 -9.41
N SER A 146 2.12 1.38 -8.50
CA SER A 146 0.69 1.48 -8.84
C SER A 146 0.30 2.80 -9.51
N HIS A 147 1.08 3.88 -9.30
CA HIS A 147 0.81 5.22 -9.85
C HIS A 147 1.78 5.60 -10.98
N ASN A 148 2.96 5.01 -11.01
CA ASN A 148 4.01 5.35 -11.98
C ASN A 148 4.71 4.09 -12.51
N PRO A 149 4.04 3.24 -13.28
CA PRO A 149 4.64 2.05 -13.86
C PRO A 149 5.73 2.43 -14.87
N THR A 150 6.96 1.97 -14.65
CA THR A 150 8.12 2.29 -15.46
C THR A 150 8.87 1.04 -15.94
N GLY A 151 9.73 1.17 -16.93
CA GLY A 151 10.55 0.09 -17.45
C GLY A 151 9.88 -0.71 -18.56
N ASN A 152 10.01 -2.03 -18.52
CA ASN A 152 9.34 -2.97 -19.39
C ASN A 152 8.53 -3.99 -18.57
N LEU A 153 7.68 -4.78 -19.21
CA LEU A 153 6.80 -5.75 -18.54
C LEU A 153 7.56 -6.67 -17.57
N SER A 154 8.72 -7.19 -17.97
CA SER A 154 9.51 -8.10 -17.15
C SER A 154 10.06 -7.40 -15.89
N THR A 155 10.62 -6.21 -16.07
CA THR A 155 11.14 -5.40 -14.96
C THR A 155 10.02 -4.99 -14.02
N TYR A 156 8.92 -4.46 -14.54
CA TYR A 156 7.77 -4.05 -13.75
C TYR A 156 7.18 -5.23 -12.94
N SER A 157 7.00 -6.38 -13.60
CA SER A 157 6.50 -7.60 -12.93
C SER A 157 7.43 -8.07 -11.82
N SER A 158 8.75 -8.03 -12.07
CA SER A 158 9.76 -8.40 -11.08
C SER A 158 9.73 -7.47 -9.87
N GLU A 159 9.58 -6.16 -10.09
CA GLU A 159 9.53 -5.16 -9.03
C GLU A 159 8.28 -5.27 -8.17
N CYS A 160 7.11 -5.49 -8.79
CA CYS A 160 5.87 -5.74 -8.07
C CYS A 160 5.96 -7.01 -7.20
N ASN A 161 6.43 -8.13 -7.79
CA ASN A 161 6.60 -9.37 -7.08
C ASN A 161 7.62 -9.26 -5.93
N SER A 162 8.73 -8.55 -6.13
CA SER A 162 9.72 -8.29 -5.09
C SER A 162 9.11 -7.52 -3.92
N ALA A 163 8.37 -6.45 -4.20
CA ALA A 163 7.74 -5.65 -3.14
C ALA A 163 6.70 -6.46 -2.34
N VAL A 164 5.88 -7.29 -3.00
CA VAL A 164 4.94 -8.19 -2.31
C VAL A 164 5.69 -9.19 -1.45
N THR A 165 6.75 -9.81 -1.98
CA THR A 165 7.56 -10.80 -1.26
C THR A 165 8.27 -10.16 -0.06
N GLU A 166 8.85 -8.98 -0.22
CA GLU A 166 9.51 -8.24 0.85
C GLU A 166 8.51 -7.88 1.97
N TYR A 167 7.30 -7.45 1.62
CA TYR A 167 6.24 -7.16 2.59
C TYR A 167 5.84 -8.42 3.38
N THR A 168 5.52 -9.51 2.69
CA THR A 168 5.04 -10.75 3.31
C THR A 168 6.11 -11.43 4.15
N SER A 169 7.38 -11.42 3.70
CA SER A 169 8.49 -11.93 4.48
C SER A 169 8.69 -11.12 5.78
N ALA A 170 8.71 -9.80 5.67
CA ALA A 170 8.88 -8.93 6.84
C ALA A 170 7.72 -9.07 7.83
N LEU A 171 6.47 -9.24 7.34
CA LEU A 171 5.32 -9.53 8.19
C LEU A 171 5.47 -10.88 8.92
N SER A 172 5.91 -11.92 8.21
CA SER A 172 6.17 -13.24 8.80
C SER A 172 7.24 -13.17 9.89
N ASP A 173 8.36 -12.48 9.61
CA ASP A 173 9.45 -12.32 10.58
C ASP A 173 8.98 -11.52 11.81
N LEU A 174 8.22 -10.44 11.58
CA LEU A 174 7.61 -9.65 12.67
C LEU A 174 6.71 -10.50 13.55
N THR A 175 5.83 -11.30 12.96
CA THR A 175 4.90 -12.15 13.73
C THR A 175 5.60 -13.27 14.49
N ASN A 176 6.68 -13.82 13.94
CA ASN A 176 7.46 -14.89 14.56
C ASN A 176 8.35 -14.39 15.71
N GLU A 177 8.93 -13.19 15.58
CA GLU A 177 9.89 -12.67 16.54
C GLU A 177 9.26 -11.71 17.57
N SER A 178 8.11 -11.11 17.28
CA SER A 178 7.39 -10.31 18.23
C SER A 178 6.57 -11.20 19.16
N ASN A 179 6.67 -11.01 20.47
CA ASN A 179 5.76 -11.64 21.43
C ASN A 179 4.40 -10.90 21.49
N ILE A 180 3.92 -10.38 20.35
CA ILE A 180 2.68 -9.60 20.26
C ILE A 180 1.62 -10.50 19.63
N ASP A 181 0.47 -10.58 20.28
CA ASP A 181 -0.67 -11.30 19.73
C ASP A 181 -1.36 -10.46 18.65
N PHE A 182 -1.37 -10.98 17.42
CA PHE A 182 -2.02 -10.39 16.26
C PHE A 182 -3.33 -11.12 15.90
N SER A 183 -3.82 -12.05 16.70
CA SER A 183 -5.02 -12.86 16.41
C SER A 183 -6.29 -12.01 16.24
N GLU A 184 -6.37 -10.89 16.96
CA GLU A 184 -7.50 -9.95 16.85
C GLU A 184 -7.60 -9.27 15.49
N ILE A 185 -6.51 -9.24 14.72
CA ILE A 185 -6.50 -8.63 13.38
C ILE A 185 -7.30 -9.48 12.39
N ASN A 186 -7.24 -10.81 12.53
CA ASN A 186 -7.90 -11.75 11.62
C ASN A 186 -9.42 -11.84 11.84
N SER A 187 -9.94 -11.47 13.01
CA SER A 187 -11.38 -11.55 13.31
C SER A 187 -12.19 -10.42 12.67
N ASN A 188 -11.55 -9.27 12.43
CA ASN A 188 -12.24 -8.10 11.85
C ASN A 188 -12.33 -8.12 10.32
N THR A 189 -11.62 -9.04 9.64
CA THR A 189 -11.68 -9.17 8.17
C THR A 189 -12.76 -10.11 7.68
N SER A 190 -13.37 -10.90 8.55
CA SER A 190 -14.41 -11.89 8.19
C SER A 190 -15.87 -11.38 8.27
N GLU A 191 -16.10 -10.18 8.80
CA GLU A 191 -17.45 -9.62 8.91
C GLU A 191 -17.90 -8.78 7.70
N ASP A 192 -16.95 -8.36 6.84
CA ASP A 192 -17.26 -7.50 5.69
C ASP A 192 -17.54 -8.28 4.39
N ASP A 193 -17.37 -9.61 4.38
CA ASP A 193 -17.51 -10.43 3.15
C ASP A 193 -18.97 -10.83 2.83
N ASP A 194 -19.93 -10.60 3.74
CA ASP A 194 -21.34 -11.01 3.55
C ASP A 194 -22.22 -9.97 2.82
N GLU A 195 -21.70 -8.79 2.48
CA GLU A 195 -22.49 -7.71 1.85
C GLU A 195 -22.43 -7.67 0.31
N PHE A 196 -21.71 -8.62 -0.34
CA PHE A 196 -21.60 -8.71 -1.80
C PHE A 196 -22.30 -9.94 -2.42
N SER A 197 -23.33 -10.45 -1.77
CA SER A 197 -24.13 -11.55 -2.31
C SER A 197 -25.58 -11.09 -2.52
N ASP A 198 -25.84 -10.27 -3.53
CA ASP A 198 -27.16 -10.12 -4.21
C ASP A 198 -26.99 -9.50 -5.61
#